data_a7647ef5bef92d9026c38a600e148d2e
#
_entry.id   a7647ef5bef92d9026c38a600e148d2e
#
_cell.length_a   1.000
_cell.length_b   1.000
_cell.length_c   1.000
_cell.angle_alpha   90.00
_cell.angle_beta   90.00
_cell.angle_gamma   90.00
#
_symmetry.space_group_name_H-M   'P 1'
#
loop_
_entity.id
_entity.type
_entity.pdbx_description
1 polymer ?
#
loop_
_entity_poly.entity_id
_entity_poly.type
_entity_poly.pdbx_seq_one_letter_code
_entity_poly.pdbx_strand_id
1 'polypeptide(L)'
;MMELIKQLPHIEPYGNPQYFLYVITAILPIFIGLFFKKRFGWYEILVSLFFIVTMLTGGKTNQLAALGIYLIWQMVLVLFYKQYRKVRDGKWIFYLVSLLSLLPIIFVKVQPAINGTQSLLGFVGISYLTFRSVGIIIELRDGVIKDLKMWEYLRFLLFMPTFSSGPIDRFKRFNENYKTIPERDELLDMLAESVRYIMWGFLYKFILAHILGEILLPPLKNLALQTGGVFNYYVVAIMYTFGFELFFDFAGYSMFAIAISNLMGIRSPINFNKPFLSRDLKEFWNRWHMSLSFWFRDFVFMRMVMVMTRKKLFKNRNVTSSVAYVLNMLLMGFWHGITWFYIAYGLFHGIGLVMNDAWVRKKKTLNKERKKAGRPPFPENRWIQLLGMVITFHVVMVSFLIFSGFLNDLWFKK
;
A
#
# COMPACT_ATOMS: atom_id res chain seq x y z
N MET A 1 -1.30 -17.06 30.98
CA MET A 1 -1.40 -16.83 29.53
C MET A 1 -0.73 -15.52 29.09
N MET A 2 -1.04 -14.36 29.68
CA MET A 2 -0.38 -13.07 29.33
C MET A 2 1.14 -13.08 29.65
N GLU A 3 1.60 -13.71 30.70
CA GLU A 3 3.04 -13.81 31.00
C GLU A 3 3.79 -14.74 30.03
N LEU A 4 3.18 -15.85 29.62
CA LEU A 4 3.74 -16.72 28.57
C LEU A 4 3.87 -15.98 27.22
N ILE A 5 2.91 -15.13 26.88
CA ILE A 5 2.93 -14.33 25.64
C ILE A 5 4.06 -13.29 25.69
N LYS A 6 4.37 -12.71 26.86
CA LYS A 6 5.49 -11.78 27.04
C LYS A 6 6.87 -12.43 26.88
N GLN A 7 6.96 -13.73 27.07
CA GLN A 7 8.19 -14.51 26.91
C GLN A 7 8.45 -14.97 25.48
N LEU A 8 7.45 -14.82 24.58
CA LEU A 8 7.65 -15.14 23.16
C LEU A 8 8.66 -14.15 22.53
N PRO A 9 9.58 -14.66 21.71
CA PRO A 9 10.52 -13.80 21.02
C PRO A 9 9.77 -12.83 20.10
N HIS A 10 10.20 -11.58 20.08
CA HIS A 10 9.74 -10.63 19.08
C HIS A 10 10.35 -10.99 17.72
N ILE A 11 9.50 -11.30 16.75
CA ILE A 11 9.92 -11.63 15.40
C ILE A 11 9.37 -10.54 14.46
N GLU A 12 10.26 -9.66 14.02
CA GLU A 12 9.90 -8.63 13.05
C GLU A 12 9.77 -9.25 11.65
N PRO A 13 8.59 -9.18 11.02
CA PRO A 13 8.38 -9.77 9.71
C PRO A 13 9.32 -9.13 8.67
N TYR A 14 10.11 -9.96 8.01
CA TYR A 14 11.07 -9.52 6.99
C TYR A 14 12.09 -8.49 7.49
N GLY A 15 12.26 -8.34 8.81
CA GLY A 15 13.18 -7.37 9.43
C GLY A 15 14.62 -7.85 9.47
N ASN A 16 14.85 -9.17 9.50
CA ASN A 16 16.18 -9.75 9.49
C ASN A 16 16.25 -11.07 8.71
N PRO A 17 17.45 -11.51 8.28
CA PRO A 17 17.62 -12.76 7.53
C PRO A 17 17.17 -14.02 8.29
N GLN A 18 17.28 -14.06 9.63
CA GLN A 18 16.87 -15.21 10.44
C GLN A 18 15.38 -15.50 10.37
N TYR A 19 14.55 -14.45 10.14
CA TYR A 19 13.12 -14.61 9.93
C TYR A 19 12.81 -15.65 8.85
N PHE A 20 13.60 -15.68 7.77
CA PHE A 20 13.36 -16.58 6.63
C PHE A 20 13.58 -18.04 6.99
N LEU A 21 14.51 -18.34 7.89
CA LEU A 21 14.70 -19.70 8.39
C LEU A 21 13.42 -20.18 9.10
N TYR A 22 12.87 -19.36 9.99
CA TYR A 22 11.66 -19.71 10.74
C TYR A 22 10.43 -19.83 9.85
N VAL A 23 10.21 -18.84 8.97
CA VAL A 23 9.00 -18.83 8.13
C VAL A 23 9.05 -19.93 7.07
N ILE A 24 10.18 -20.16 6.42
CA ILE A 24 10.32 -21.23 5.40
C ILE A 24 10.12 -22.59 6.07
N THR A 25 10.72 -22.86 7.23
CA THR A 25 10.53 -24.09 7.96
C THR A 25 9.06 -24.30 8.34
N ALA A 26 8.38 -23.25 8.81
CA ALA A 26 6.98 -23.33 9.21
C ALA A 26 6.02 -23.53 8.02
N ILE A 27 6.30 -22.96 6.84
CA ILE A 27 5.42 -23.12 5.66
C ILE A 27 5.77 -24.34 4.81
N LEU A 28 6.89 -24.99 5.04
CA LEU A 28 7.30 -26.20 4.28
C LEU A 28 6.22 -27.28 4.25
N PRO A 29 5.54 -27.65 5.36
CA PRO A 29 4.44 -28.62 5.33
C PRO A 29 3.27 -28.16 4.45
N ILE A 30 2.99 -26.83 4.39
CA ILE A 30 1.95 -26.28 3.52
C ILE A 30 2.32 -26.52 2.06
N PHE A 31 3.55 -26.17 1.68
CA PHE A 31 4.05 -26.36 0.31
C PHE A 31 4.04 -27.82 -0.10
N ILE A 32 4.52 -28.72 0.76
CA ILE A 32 4.48 -30.18 0.54
C ILE A 32 3.04 -30.66 0.38
N GLY A 33 2.12 -30.20 1.22
CA GLY A 33 0.70 -30.53 1.09
C GLY A 33 0.13 -30.13 -0.27
N LEU A 34 0.41 -28.90 -0.73
CA LEU A 34 -0.03 -28.41 -2.05
C LEU A 34 0.56 -29.25 -3.19
N PHE A 35 1.80 -29.69 -3.08
CA PHE A 35 2.44 -30.56 -4.05
C PHE A 35 1.70 -31.92 -4.20
N PHE A 36 1.10 -32.42 -3.13
CA PHE A 36 0.23 -33.59 -3.11
C PHE A 36 -1.27 -33.27 -3.24
N LYS A 37 -1.61 -32.09 -3.78
CA LYS A 37 -2.99 -31.61 -3.98
C LYS A 37 -3.83 -31.57 -2.68
N LYS A 38 -3.19 -31.35 -1.54
CA LYS A 38 -3.82 -31.22 -0.24
C LYS A 38 -3.54 -29.84 0.37
N ARG A 39 -4.58 -29.16 0.82
CA ARG A 39 -4.44 -27.88 1.54
C ARG A 39 -4.74 -28.08 3.02
N PHE A 40 -3.77 -27.83 3.87
CA PHE A 40 -3.89 -27.94 5.33
C PHE A 40 -4.36 -26.62 5.95
N GLY A 41 -5.60 -26.21 5.67
CA GLY A 41 -6.12 -24.89 6.05
C GLY A 41 -6.07 -24.57 7.56
N TRP A 42 -6.23 -25.57 8.44
CA TRP A 42 -6.06 -25.41 9.88
C TRP A 42 -4.59 -25.10 10.27
N TYR A 43 -3.64 -25.74 9.60
CA TYR A 43 -2.22 -25.52 9.85
C TYR A 43 -1.77 -24.15 9.32
N GLU A 44 -2.25 -23.73 8.15
CA GLU A 44 -2.01 -22.39 7.61
C GLU A 44 -2.44 -21.28 8.58
N ILE A 45 -3.54 -21.50 9.30
CA ILE A 45 -4.03 -20.57 10.31
C ILE A 45 -3.14 -20.56 11.53
N LEU A 46 -2.75 -21.72 12.04
CA LEU A 46 -1.83 -21.82 13.17
C LEU A 46 -0.51 -21.09 12.86
N VAL A 47 0.07 -21.33 11.69
CA VAL A 47 1.29 -20.64 11.23
C VAL A 47 1.05 -19.13 11.16
N SER A 48 -0.05 -18.68 10.54
CA SER A 48 -0.37 -17.27 10.44
C SER A 48 -0.55 -16.61 11.81
N LEU A 49 -1.29 -17.25 12.71
CA LEU A 49 -1.48 -16.74 14.08
C LEU A 49 -0.18 -16.72 14.87
N PHE A 50 0.67 -17.72 14.76
CA PHE A 50 1.97 -17.76 15.41
C PHE A 50 2.81 -16.54 15.01
N PHE A 51 2.99 -16.29 13.71
CA PHE A 51 3.79 -15.17 13.24
C PHE A 51 3.14 -13.80 13.55
N ILE A 52 1.82 -13.69 13.50
CA ILE A 52 1.12 -12.45 13.90
C ILE A 52 1.31 -12.19 15.40
N VAL A 53 1.18 -13.22 16.26
CA VAL A 53 1.37 -13.07 17.70
C VAL A 53 2.81 -12.67 18.00
N THR A 54 3.81 -13.37 17.48
CA THR A 54 5.24 -13.05 17.71
C THR A 54 5.64 -11.68 17.18
N MET A 55 5.01 -11.18 16.10
CA MET A 55 5.20 -9.84 15.58
C MET A 55 4.64 -8.77 16.55
N LEU A 56 3.52 -9.04 17.20
CA LEU A 56 2.82 -8.07 18.06
C LEU A 56 3.25 -8.10 19.54
N THR A 57 4.06 -9.07 19.94
CA THR A 57 4.55 -9.19 21.33
C THR A 57 5.72 -8.28 21.67
N GLY A 58 6.43 -7.73 20.68
CA GLY A 58 7.59 -6.87 20.88
C GLY A 58 7.25 -5.49 21.43
N GLY A 59 7.63 -5.20 22.67
CA GLY A 59 7.73 -3.86 23.26
C GLY A 59 6.43 -3.16 23.64
N LYS A 60 5.25 -3.53 23.12
CA LYS A 60 3.95 -2.93 23.46
C LYS A 60 2.93 -4.03 23.74
N THR A 61 2.69 -4.32 25.01
CA THR A 61 1.79 -5.38 25.48
C THR A 61 0.35 -5.26 25.02
N ASN A 62 -0.05 -4.11 24.49
CA ASN A 62 -1.44 -3.81 24.13
C ASN A 62 -1.79 -4.12 22.67
N GLN A 63 -0.81 -4.41 21.79
CA GLN A 63 -1.09 -4.59 20.36
C GLN A 63 -1.97 -5.81 20.05
N LEU A 64 -1.80 -6.92 20.79
CA LEU A 64 -2.66 -8.11 20.62
C LEU A 64 -4.10 -7.85 21.06
N ALA A 65 -4.28 -7.13 22.18
CA ALA A 65 -5.59 -6.73 22.63
C ALA A 65 -6.25 -5.77 21.64
N ALA A 66 -5.49 -4.79 21.13
CA ALA A 66 -5.94 -3.86 20.12
C ALA A 66 -6.36 -4.59 18.81
N LEU A 67 -5.59 -5.58 18.38
CA LEU A 67 -5.96 -6.43 17.24
C LEU A 67 -7.25 -7.19 17.52
N GLY A 68 -7.41 -7.81 18.70
CA GLY A 68 -8.62 -8.53 19.09
C GLY A 68 -9.86 -7.64 19.06
N ILE A 69 -9.80 -6.46 19.66
CA ILE A 69 -10.87 -5.45 19.65
C ILE A 69 -11.18 -5.03 18.22
N TYR A 70 -10.16 -4.75 17.42
CA TYR A 70 -10.31 -4.37 16.02
C TYR A 70 -11.01 -5.46 15.20
N LEU A 71 -10.60 -6.73 15.34
CA LEU A 71 -11.21 -7.85 14.62
C LEU A 71 -12.70 -8.01 14.98
N ILE A 72 -13.03 -7.97 16.28
CA ILE A 72 -14.43 -8.03 16.74
C ILE A 72 -15.24 -6.88 16.14
N TRP A 73 -14.72 -5.66 16.21
CA TRP A 73 -15.37 -4.48 15.65
C TRP A 73 -15.65 -4.63 14.14
N GLN A 74 -14.66 -5.01 13.37
CA GLN A 74 -14.82 -5.20 11.92
C GLN A 74 -15.75 -6.36 11.57
N MET A 75 -15.70 -7.46 12.35
CA MET A 75 -16.60 -8.60 12.15
C MET A 75 -18.05 -8.19 12.38
N VAL A 76 -18.34 -7.47 13.45
CA VAL A 76 -19.71 -6.99 13.75
C VAL A 76 -20.22 -6.10 12.60
N LEU A 77 -19.41 -5.15 12.14
CA LEU A 77 -19.78 -4.25 11.05
C LEU A 77 -20.02 -4.98 9.73
N VAL A 78 -19.14 -5.89 9.36
CA VAL A 78 -19.26 -6.66 8.11
C VAL A 78 -20.46 -7.61 8.16
N LEU A 79 -20.70 -8.30 9.31
CA LEU A 79 -21.88 -9.14 9.50
C LEU A 79 -23.16 -8.33 9.43
N PHE A 80 -23.22 -7.22 10.17
CA PHE A 80 -24.37 -6.32 10.13
C PHE A 80 -24.64 -5.88 8.70
N TYR A 81 -23.62 -5.40 7.98
CA TYR A 81 -23.81 -4.91 6.62
C TYR A 81 -24.18 -6.02 5.65
N LYS A 82 -23.60 -7.21 5.77
CA LYS A 82 -24.00 -8.40 5.00
C LYS A 82 -25.50 -8.73 5.17
N GLN A 83 -26.00 -8.75 6.42
CA GLN A 83 -27.42 -9.04 6.69
C GLN A 83 -28.32 -7.92 6.19
N TYR A 84 -27.95 -6.66 6.45
CA TYR A 84 -28.68 -5.51 5.96
C TYR A 84 -28.85 -5.54 4.42
N ARG A 85 -27.79 -5.89 3.69
CA ARG A 85 -27.80 -5.98 2.22
C ARG A 85 -28.74 -7.05 1.66
N LYS A 86 -29.10 -8.07 2.42
CA LYS A 86 -30.08 -9.07 1.97
C LYS A 86 -31.48 -8.51 1.89
N VAL A 87 -31.81 -7.51 2.70
CA VAL A 87 -33.14 -6.96 2.83
C VAL A 87 -33.28 -5.57 2.21
N ARG A 88 -32.27 -4.74 2.34
CA ARG A 88 -32.29 -3.32 1.93
C ARG A 88 -30.98 -2.88 1.28
N ASP A 89 -31.04 -1.79 0.49
CA ASP A 89 -29.90 -1.16 -0.18
C ASP A 89 -29.85 0.35 0.09
N GLY A 90 -29.73 0.73 1.36
CA GLY A 90 -29.67 2.13 1.79
C GLY A 90 -28.26 2.71 1.65
N LYS A 91 -28.11 3.79 0.88
CA LYS A 91 -26.80 4.49 0.71
C LYS A 91 -26.23 5.06 2.01
N TRP A 92 -27.10 5.51 2.92
CA TRP A 92 -26.68 6.10 4.20
C TRP A 92 -26.07 5.06 5.13
N ILE A 93 -26.66 3.87 5.20
CA ILE A 93 -26.11 2.76 5.99
C ILE A 93 -24.76 2.32 5.43
N PHE A 94 -24.60 2.29 4.11
CA PHE A 94 -23.30 2.03 3.50
C PHE A 94 -22.23 3.05 3.94
N TYR A 95 -22.53 4.34 3.88
CA TYR A 95 -21.58 5.38 4.30
C TYR A 95 -21.29 5.31 5.80
N LEU A 96 -22.31 5.08 6.62
CA LEU A 96 -22.16 4.92 8.06
C LEU A 96 -21.26 3.74 8.40
N VAL A 97 -21.53 2.56 7.86
CA VAL A 97 -20.72 1.35 8.11
C VAL A 97 -19.29 1.52 7.59
N SER A 98 -19.12 2.14 6.44
CA SER A 98 -17.78 2.44 5.89
C SER A 98 -17.02 3.40 6.81
N LEU A 99 -17.65 4.46 7.31
CA LEU A 99 -17.05 5.40 8.26
C LEU A 99 -16.70 4.71 9.58
N LEU A 100 -17.62 3.92 10.14
CA LEU A 100 -17.37 3.16 11.37
C LEU A 100 -16.22 2.15 11.21
N SER A 101 -16.06 1.55 10.03
CA SER A 101 -14.93 0.67 9.72
C SER A 101 -13.60 1.43 9.64
N LEU A 102 -13.62 2.71 9.24
CA LEU A 102 -12.45 3.59 9.20
C LEU A 102 -12.11 4.21 10.57
N LEU A 103 -13.06 4.28 11.52
CA LEU A 103 -12.84 4.96 12.81
C LEU A 103 -11.58 4.51 13.56
N PRO A 104 -11.26 3.20 13.69
CA PRO A 104 -10.05 2.78 14.41
C PRO A 104 -8.77 3.38 13.84
N ILE A 105 -8.61 3.40 12.51
CA ILE A 105 -7.41 3.98 11.89
C ILE A 105 -7.39 5.50 12.00
N ILE A 106 -8.54 6.16 11.87
CA ILE A 106 -8.64 7.62 12.06
C ILE A 106 -8.20 7.96 13.48
N PHE A 107 -8.71 7.25 14.49
CA PHE A 107 -8.35 7.47 15.88
C PHE A 107 -6.84 7.27 16.11
N VAL A 108 -6.26 6.19 15.61
CA VAL A 108 -4.82 5.89 15.71
C VAL A 108 -3.94 6.96 15.06
N LYS A 109 -4.41 7.59 13.97
CA LYS A 109 -3.66 8.64 13.26
C LYS A 109 -3.84 10.02 13.88
N VAL A 110 -5.01 10.32 14.43
CA VAL A 110 -5.35 11.64 14.98
C VAL A 110 -4.83 11.81 16.41
N GLN A 111 -4.89 10.77 17.24
CA GLN A 111 -4.51 10.85 18.66
C GLN A 111 -3.08 11.38 18.89
N PRO A 112 -2.03 10.92 18.16
CA PRO A 112 -0.69 11.47 18.32
C PRO A 112 -0.58 12.96 17.97
N ALA A 113 -1.37 13.43 17.01
CA ALA A 113 -1.38 14.84 16.61
C ALA A 113 -2.05 15.75 17.65
N ILE A 114 -3.01 15.22 18.46
CA ILE A 114 -3.71 15.99 19.48
C ILE A 114 -2.95 15.93 20.81
N ASN A 115 -2.57 14.74 21.26
CA ASN A 115 -2.09 14.52 22.63
C ASN A 115 -0.59 14.20 22.72
N GLY A 116 0.13 14.12 21.59
CA GLY A 116 1.55 13.73 21.54
C GLY A 116 1.82 12.27 21.94
N THR A 117 0.80 11.48 22.28
CA THR A 117 0.94 10.10 22.75
C THR A 117 0.49 9.10 21.68
N GLN A 118 1.15 7.96 21.62
CA GLN A 118 0.73 6.90 20.70
C GLN A 118 -0.60 6.29 21.18
N SER A 119 -1.47 5.95 20.22
CA SER A 119 -2.75 5.33 20.50
C SER A 119 -2.61 3.94 21.10
N LEU A 120 -3.40 3.63 22.13
CA LEU A 120 -3.52 2.29 22.72
C LEU A 120 -4.16 1.28 21.76
N LEU A 121 -4.95 1.75 20.77
CA LEU A 121 -5.57 0.92 19.74
C LEU A 121 -4.64 0.66 18.54
N GLY A 122 -3.42 1.25 18.54
CA GLY A 122 -2.45 1.08 17.48
C GLY A 122 -1.79 -0.30 17.51
N PHE A 123 -1.74 -0.98 16.38
CA PHE A 123 -0.96 -2.19 16.15
C PHE A 123 -0.39 -2.22 14.73
N VAL A 124 0.69 -2.98 14.54
CA VAL A 124 1.31 -3.15 13.22
C VAL A 124 0.32 -3.84 12.28
N GLY A 125 0.09 -3.25 11.09
CA GLY A 125 -0.84 -3.79 10.10
C GLY A 125 -2.24 -3.19 10.12
N ILE A 126 -2.64 -2.35 11.11
CA ILE A 126 -4.01 -1.79 11.19
C ILE A 126 -4.44 -1.09 9.90
N SER A 127 -3.55 -0.39 9.22
CA SER A 127 -3.84 0.29 7.95
C SER A 127 -4.22 -0.69 6.86
N TYR A 128 -3.47 -1.76 6.72
CA TYR A 128 -3.70 -2.80 5.69
C TYR A 128 -4.98 -3.60 5.96
N LEU A 129 -5.23 -3.95 7.22
CA LEU A 129 -6.47 -4.61 7.62
C LEU A 129 -7.69 -3.71 7.36
N THR A 130 -7.55 -2.40 7.58
CA THR A 130 -8.63 -1.44 7.31
C THR A 130 -8.95 -1.36 5.82
N PHE A 131 -7.94 -1.32 4.93
CA PHE A 131 -8.19 -1.39 3.49
C PHE A 131 -8.90 -2.68 3.08
N ARG A 132 -8.54 -3.81 3.66
CA ARG A 132 -9.22 -5.09 3.40
C ARG A 132 -10.67 -5.07 3.87
N SER A 133 -10.94 -4.62 5.09
CA SER A 133 -12.29 -4.60 5.67
C SER A 133 -13.21 -3.63 4.92
N VAL A 134 -12.75 -2.39 4.69
CA VAL A 134 -13.50 -1.41 3.90
C VAL A 134 -13.71 -1.88 2.47
N GLY A 135 -12.69 -2.49 1.86
CA GLY A 135 -12.79 -3.10 0.53
C GLY A 135 -13.92 -4.12 0.44
N ILE A 136 -14.06 -5.00 1.44
CA ILE A 136 -15.16 -5.98 1.51
C ILE A 136 -16.53 -5.31 1.65
N ILE A 137 -16.67 -4.27 2.49
CA ILE A 137 -17.92 -3.52 2.61
C ILE A 137 -18.32 -2.92 1.25
N ILE A 138 -17.35 -2.39 0.52
CA ILE A 138 -17.56 -1.83 -0.81
C ILE A 138 -17.91 -2.93 -1.82
N GLU A 139 -17.20 -4.05 -1.83
CA GLU A 139 -17.46 -5.18 -2.74
C GLU A 139 -18.81 -5.87 -2.46
N LEU A 140 -19.26 -5.90 -1.19
CA LEU A 140 -20.62 -6.29 -0.82
C LEU A 140 -21.66 -5.29 -1.37
N ARG A 141 -21.37 -3.98 -1.29
CA ARG A 141 -22.22 -2.93 -1.86
C ARG A 141 -22.40 -3.07 -3.36
N ASP A 142 -21.32 -3.37 -4.06
CA ASP A 142 -21.30 -3.49 -5.52
C ASP A 142 -21.83 -4.83 -6.04
N GLY A 143 -22.13 -5.76 -5.12
CA GLY A 143 -22.59 -7.11 -5.48
C GLY A 143 -21.48 -7.99 -6.06
N VAL A 144 -20.22 -7.60 -5.93
CA VAL A 144 -19.03 -8.39 -6.33
C VAL A 144 -18.90 -9.63 -5.42
N ILE A 145 -19.16 -9.45 -4.12
CA ILE A 145 -19.27 -10.53 -3.14
C ILE A 145 -20.77 -10.81 -2.93
N LYS A 146 -21.21 -11.99 -3.37
CA LYS A 146 -22.61 -12.44 -3.21
C LYS A 146 -22.84 -13.15 -1.88
N ASP A 147 -21.90 -14.00 -1.48
CA ASP A 147 -21.87 -14.66 -0.18
C ASP A 147 -20.51 -14.53 0.47
N LEU A 148 -20.50 -14.17 1.73
CA LEU A 148 -19.30 -14.00 2.54
C LEU A 148 -19.39 -14.92 3.77
N LYS A 149 -18.58 -15.95 3.83
CA LYS A 149 -18.42 -16.75 5.04
C LYS A 149 -17.45 -16.03 5.98
N MET A 150 -17.83 -15.92 7.26
CA MET A 150 -17.01 -15.21 8.25
C MET A 150 -15.62 -15.82 8.42
N TRP A 151 -15.52 -17.11 8.28
CA TRP A 151 -14.26 -17.85 8.29
C TRP A 151 -13.33 -17.45 7.12
N GLU A 152 -13.87 -17.30 5.90
CA GLU A 152 -13.11 -16.84 4.73
C GLU A 152 -12.65 -15.38 4.91
N TYR A 153 -13.49 -14.55 5.55
CA TYR A 153 -13.14 -13.18 5.90
C TYR A 153 -11.97 -13.11 6.88
N LEU A 154 -12.03 -13.88 7.99
CA LEU A 154 -10.95 -13.92 8.97
C LEU A 154 -9.64 -14.45 8.36
N ARG A 155 -9.71 -15.50 7.55
CA ARG A 155 -8.53 -16.01 6.81
C ARG A 155 -7.92 -14.93 5.93
N PHE A 156 -8.73 -14.17 5.22
CA PHE A 156 -8.25 -13.07 4.39
C PHE A 156 -7.60 -11.96 5.21
N LEU A 157 -8.18 -11.57 6.34
CA LEU A 157 -7.59 -10.55 7.20
C LEU A 157 -6.28 -11.02 7.84
N LEU A 158 -6.26 -12.24 8.34
CA LEU A 158 -5.13 -12.81 9.10
C LEU A 158 -4.14 -13.57 8.23
N PHE A 159 -4.16 -13.38 6.92
CA PHE A 159 -3.17 -13.96 6.02
C PHE A 159 -1.81 -13.32 6.26
N MET A 160 -0.93 -14.05 6.96
CA MET A 160 0.32 -13.56 7.53
C MET A 160 1.25 -12.88 6.52
N PRO A 161 1.51 -13.41 5.31
CA PRO A 161 2.50 -12.84 4.41
C PRO A 161 2.24 -11.37 4.05
N THR A 162 0.97 -10.96 4.04
CA THR A 162 0.57 -9.60 3.65
C THR A 162 -0.14 -8.85 4.78
N PHE A 163 0.04 -9.30 6.04
CA PHE A 163 -0.65 -8.74 7.20
C PHE A 163 -0.19 -7.32 7.53
N SER A 164 1.12 -7.07 7.61
CA SER A 164 1.68 -5.81 8.09
C SER A 164 1.82 -4.75 6.99
N SER A 165 2.54 -5.05 5.89
CA SER A 165 2.87 -4.08 4.83
C SER A 165 2.95 -4.72 3.44
N GLY A 166 2.45 -5.93 3.28
CA GLY A 166 2.43 -6.64 1.99
C GLY A 166 1.42 -6.05 1.00
N PRO A 167 1.35 -6.58 -0.22
CA PRO A 167 0.38 -6.10 -1.21
C PRO A 167 -1.07 -6.19 -0.72
N ILE A 168 -1.87 -5.14 -0.98
CA ILE A 168 -3.29 -5.09 -0.63
C ILE A 168 -4.08 -5.88 -1.66
N ASP A 169 -4.60 -7.03 -1.26
CA ASP A 169 -5.40 -7.89 -2.13
C ASP A 169 -6.89 -7.56 -2.08
N ARG A 170 -7.64 -8.08 -3.06
CA ARG A 170 -9.11 -8.08 -3.11
C ARG A 170 -9.63 -9.39 -2.57
N PHE A 171 -10.69 -9.35 -1.76
CA PHE A 171 -11.25 -10.55 -1.13
C PHE A 171 -11.64 -11.61 -2.16
N LYS A 172 -12.35 -11.22 -3.23
CA LYS A 172 -12.80 -12.16 -4.26
C LYS A 172 -11.62 -12.90 -4.88
N ARG A 173 -10.59 -12.18 -5.32
CA ARG A 173 -9.39 -12.77 -5.94
C ARG A 173 -8.64 -13.69 -4.97
N PHE A 174 -8.43 -13.23 -3.72
CA PHE A 174 -7.79 -14.04 -2.68
C PHE A 174 -8.55 -15.33 -2.42
N ASN A 175 -9.87 -15.25 -2.25
CA ASN A 175 -10.71 -16.41 -1.93
C ASN A 175 -10.80 -17.42 -3.08
N GLU A 176 -10.81 -16.95 -4.34
CA GLU A 176 -10.73 -17.80 -5.53
C GLU A 176 -9.36 -18.51 -5.59
N ASN A 177 -8.25 -17.79 -5.43
CA ASN A 177 -6.91 -18.40 -5.37
C ASN A 177 -6.77 -19.40 -4.20
N TYR A 178 -7.34 -19.08 -3.04
CA TYR A 178 -7.28 -19.96 -1.89
C TYR A 178 -8.03 -21.30 -2.13
N LYS A 179 -9.18 -21.23 -2.78
CA LYS A 179 -10.01 -22.44 -3.07
C LYS A 179 -9.42 -23.32 -4.17
N THR A 180 -8.64 -22.74 -5.05
CA THR A 180 -7.98 -23.47 -6.15
C THR A 180 -6.59 -23.91 -5.71
N ILE A 181 -6.35 -25.21 -5.67
CA ILE A 181 -5.00 -25.73 -5.43
C ILE A 181 -4.25 -25.67 -6.78
N PRO A 182 -3.08 -25.01 -6.83
CA PRO A 182 -2.30 -24.90 -8.08
C PRO A 182 -1.94 -26.28 -8.64
N GLU A 183 -1.87 -26.39 -9.96
CA GLU A 183 -1.32 -27.57 -10.63
C GLU A 183 0.19 -27.68 -10.31
N ARG A 184 0.75 -28.89 -10.49
CA ARG A 184 2.14 -29.14 -10.11
C ARG A 184 3.13 -28.22 -10.83
N ASP A 185 2.94 -28.02 -12.13
CA ASP A 185 3.81 -27.14 -12.95
C ASP A 185 3.66 -25.68 -12.50
N GLU A 186 2.43 -25.24 -12.25
CA GLU A 186 2.19 -23.91 -11.69
C GLU A 186 2.84 -23.72 -10.31
N LEU A 187 2.78 -24.73 -9.45
CA LEU A 187 3.40 -24.68 -8.13
C LEU A 187 4.94 -24.62 -8.23
N LEU A 188 5.54 -25.30 -9.20
CA LEU A 188 6.98 -25.23 -9.47
C LEU A 188 7.37 -23.85 -10.03
N ASP A 189 6.56 -23.24 -10.89
CA ASP A 189 6.74 -21.86 -11.33
C ASP A 189 6.66 -20.87 -10.16
N MET A 190 5.68 -21.05 -9.26
CA MET A 190 5.54 -20.25 -8.04
C MET A 190 6.76 -20.41 -7.13
N LEU A 191 7.33 -21.61 -7.01
CA LEU A 191 8.57 -21.85 -6.26
C LEU A 191 9.75 -21.12 -6.91
N ALA A 192 9.94 -21.25 -8.21
CA ALA A 192 11.02 -20.56 -8.95
C ALA A 192 10.91 -19.03 -8.83
N GLU A 193 9.68 -18.50 -8.94
CA GLU A 193 9.41 -17.08 -8.70
C GLU A 193 9.73 -16.68 -7.26
N SER A 194 9.37 -17.51 -6.27
CA SER A 194 9.64 -17.24 -4.86
C SER A 194 11.13 -17.17 -4.55
N VAL A 195 11.91 -18.10 -5.07
CA VAL A 195 13.38 -18.07 -4.94
C VAL A 195 13.94 -16.77 -5.52
N ARG A 196 13.51 -16.40 -6.74
CA ARG A 196 13.94 -15.16 -7.38
C ARG A 196 13.54 -13.94 -6.56
N TYR A 197 12.31 -13.86 -6.06
CA TYR A 197 11.85 -12.75 -5.22
C TYR A 197 12.59 -12.68 -3.88
N ILE A 198 12.91 -13.81 -3.26
CA ILE A 198 13.71 -13.84 -2.03
C ILE A 198 15.10 -13.28 -2.32
N MET A 199 15.78 -13.73 -3.37
CA MET A 199 17.13 -13.25 -3.73
C MET A 199 17.12 -11.72 -4.02
N TRP A 200 16.21 -11.24 -4.84
CA TRP A 200 16.09 -9.80 -5.11
C TRP A 200 15.66 -9.01 -3.87
N GLY A 201 14.79 -9.57 -3.04
CA GLY A 201 14.38 -8.98 -1.79
C GLY A 201 15.56 -8.79 -0.82
N PHE A 202 16.43 -9.80 -0.70
CA PHE A 202 17.66 -9.70 0.10
C PHE A 202 18.58 -8.60 -0.41
N LEU A 203 18.85 -8.55 -1.72
CA LEU A 203 19.66 -7.49 -2.32
C LEU A 203 19.05 -6.11 -2.05
N TYR A 204 17.75 -5.96 -2.24
CA TYR A 204 17.09 -4.67 -2.11
C TYR A 204 17.02 -4.21 -0.65
N LYS A 205 16.49 -5.04 0.25
CA LYS A 205 16.25 -4.62 1.62
C LYS A 205 17.49 -4.66 2.50
N PHE A 206 18.27 -5.76 2.48
CA PHE A 206 19.37 -5.94 3.42
C PHE A 206 20.71 -5.41 2.91
N ILE A 207 20.84 -5.11 1.62
CA ILE A 207 22.07 -4.54 1.07
C ILE A 207 21.84 -3.10 0.63
N LEU A 208 21.01 -2.87 -0.39
CA LEU A 208 20.87 -1.53 -0.99
C LEU A 208 20.18 -0.55 -0.05
N ALA A 209 19.03 -0.92 0.55
CA ALA A 209 18.32 -0.05 1.48
C ALA A 209 19.14 0.18 2.75
N HIS A 210 19.85 -0.83 3.26
CA HIS A 210 20.74 -0.68 4.43
C HIS A 210 21.90 0.29 4.16
N ILE A 211 22.60 0.17 3.03
CA ILE A 211 23.68 1.10 2.66
C ILE A 211 23.13 2.54 2.56
N LEU A 212 21.99 2.71 1.89
CA LEU A 212 21.41 4.04 1.69
C LEU A 212 20.85 4.64 2.99
N GLY A 213 20.10 3.85 3.76
CA GLY A 213 19.35 4.31 4.94
C GLY A 213 20.19 4.41 6.21
N GLU A 214 21.06 3.42 6.46
CA GLU A 214 21.82 3.33 7.71
C GLU A 214 23.25 3.91 7.60
N ILE A 215 23.87 3.79 6.41
CA ILE A 215 25.27 4.23 6.23
C ILE A 215 25.32 5.64 5.64
N LEU A 216 24.58 5.93 4.56
CA LEU A 216 24.72 7.19 3.82
C LEU A 216 23.77 8.28 4.32
N LEU A 217 22.53 7.96 4.65
CA LEU A 217 21.51 8.98 4.96
C LEU A 217 21.80 9.74 6.28
N PRO A 218 22.20 9.11 7.41
CA PRO A 218 22.46 9.81 8.66
C PRO A 218 23.54 10.90 8.57
N PRO A 219 24.76 10.63 8.03
CA PRO A 219 25.77 11.67 7.90
C PRO A 219 25.35 12.80 6.93
N LEU A 220 24.63 12.49 5.84
CA LEU A 220 24.10 13.51 4.94
C LEU A 220 23.12 14.46 5.64
N LYS A 221 22.21 13.91 6.47
CA LYS A 221 21.27 14.72 7.28
C LYS A 221 22.03 15.62 8.24
N ASN A 222 23.04 15.10 8.96
CA ASN A 222 23.84 15.89 9.90
C ASN A 222 24.58 17.02 9.19
N LEU A 223 25.23 16.76 8.06
CA LEU A 223 25.91 17.78 7.25
C LEU A 223 24.94 18.84 6.72
N ALA A 224 23.76 18.43 6.26
CA ALA A 224 22.76 19.38 5.80
C ALA A 224 22.26 20.33 6.91
N LEU A 225 22.06 19.79 8.13
CA LEU A 225 21.65 20.59 9.30
C LEU A 225 22.76 21.51 9.78
N GLN A 226 24.01 21.06 9.79
CA GLN A 226 25.17 21.88 10.15
C GLN A 226 25.42 23.01 9.16
N THR A 227 25.27 22.75 7.86
CA THR A 227 25.41 23.78 6.81
C THR A 227 24.29 24.81 6.92
N GLY A 228 23.09 24.41 7.35
CA GLY A 228 21.95 25.29 7.53
C GLY A 228 21.39 25.85 6.21
N GLY A 229 20.63 26.93 6.32
CA GLY A 229 19.96 27.57 5.19
C GLY A 229 18.65 26.87 4.82
N VAL A 230 17.89 27.51 3.91
CA VAL A 230 16.61 26.98 3.44
C VAL A 230 16.82 25.77 2.52
N PHE A 231 17.95 25.78 1.79
CA PHE A 231 18.32 24.72 0.85
C PHE A 231 19.84 24.71 0.64
N ASN A 232 20.44 23.53 0.69
CA ASN A 232 21.85 23.34 0.41
C ASN A 232 22.08 22.07 -0.41
N TYR A 233 23.28 21.86 -0.94
CA TYR A 233 23.57 20.72 -1.84
C TYR A 233 23.40 19.35 -1.17
N TYR A 234 23.53 19.25 0.15
CA TYR A 234 23.27 17.99 0.87
C TYR A 234 21.79 17.61 0.83
N VAL A 235 20.86 18.58 0.74
CA VAL A 235 19.43 18.31 0.58
C VAL A 235 19.16 17.56 -0.72
N VAL A 236 19.89 17.89 -1.79
CA VAL A 236 19.80 17.15 -3.06
C VAL A 236 20.31 15.71 -2.90
N ALA A 237 21.42 15.52 -2.20
CA ALA A 237 21.93 14.19 -1.90
C ALA A 237 20.94 13.37 -1.06
N ILE A 238 20.34 13.98 -0.03
CA ILE A 238 19.30 13.34 0.80
C ILE A 238 18.08 12.97 -0.06
N MET A 239 17.65 13.83 -0.97
CA MET A 239 16.52 13.58 -1.86
C MET A 239 16.66 12.26 -2.63
N TYR A 240 17.84 12.03 -3.24
CA TYR A 240 18.07 10.80 -3.98
C TYR A 240 18.34 9.60 -3.05
N THR A 241 19.14 9.78 -2.01
CA THR A 241 19.49 8.71 -1.07
C THR A 241 18.22 8.16 -0.39
N PHE A 242 17.38 9.05 0.15
CA PHE A 242 16.10 8.66 0.77
C PHE A 242 15.12 8.08 -0.26
N GLY A 243 15.02 8.67 -1.46
CA GLY A 243 14.09 8.19 -2.49
C GLY A 243 14.42 6.77 -2.95
N PHE A 244 15.71 6.44 -3.09
CA PHE A 244 16.15 5.08 -3.41
C PHE A 244 16.05 4.14 -2.22
N GLU A 245 16.39 4.58 -1.00
CA GLU A 245 16.20 3.81 0.22
C GLU A 245 14.74 3.38 0.38
N LEU A 246 13.82 4.32 0.31
CA LEU A 246 12.37 4.06 0.39
C LEU A 246 11.91 3.03 -0.67
N PHE A 247 12.43 3.14 -1.89
CA PHE A 247 12.10 2.18 -2.95
C PHE A 247 12.65 0.79 -2.65
N PHE A 248 13.94 0.68 -2.34
CA PHE A 248 14.57 -0.62 -2.14
C PHE A 248 14.04 -1.32 -0.89
N ASP A 249 13.82 -0.60 0.21
CA ASP A 249 13.24 -1.17 1.42
C ASP A 249 11.84 -1.70 1.17
N PHE A 250 10.96 -0.89 0.60
CA PHE A 250 9.56 -1.28 0.39
C PHE A 250 9.40 -2.29 -0.75
N ALA A 251 10.18 -2.21 -1.82
CA ALA A 251 10.15 -3.20 -2.90
C ALA A 251 10.67 -4.55 -2.41
N GLY A 252 11.78 -4.56 -1.64
CA GLY A 252 12.30 -5.77 -1.02
C GLY A 252 11.30 -6.43 -0.09
N TYR A 253 10.68 -5.66 0.79
CA TYR A 253 9.60 -6.14 1.65
C TYR A 253 8.44 -6.75 0.86
N SER A 254 7.97 -6.06 -0.20
CA SER A 254 6.91 -6.56 -1.06
C SER A 254 7.28 -7.87 -1.77
N MET A 255 8.53 -8.00 -2.22
CA MET A 255 9.03 -9.22 -2.85
C MET A 255 8.99 -10.40 -1.88
N PHE A 256 9.38 -10.20 -0.63
CA PHE A 256 9.30 -11.22 0.41
C PHE A 256 7.86 -11.66 0.68
N ALA A 257 6.94 -10.69 0.83
CA ALA A 257 5.53 -10.99 1.05
C ALA A 257 4.91 -11.80 -0.10
N ILE A 258 5.26 -11.49 -1.35
CA ILE A 258 4.82 -12.22 -2.54
C ILE A 258 5.44 -13.63 -2.56
N ALA A 259 6.75 -13.75 -2.26
CA ALA A 259 7.43 -15.04 -2.24
C ALA A 259 6.80 -16.02 -1.24
N ILE A 260 6.57 -15.55 -0.01
CA ILE A 260 5.94 -16.38 1.04
C ILE A 260 4.48 -16.70 0.68
N SER A 261 3.73 -15.75 0.09
CA SER A 261 2.38 -16.01 -0.43
C SER A 261 2.36 -17.09 -1.50
N ASN A 262 3.30 -17.05 -2.45
CA ASN A 262 3.44 -18.04 -3.51
C ASN A 262 3.73 -19.43 -2.93
N LEU A 263 4.66 -19.54 -1.95
CA LEU A 263 4.95 -20.80 -1.26
C LEU A 263 3.75 -21.37 -0.49
N MET A 264 2.80 -20.51 -0.10
CA MET A 264 1.51 -20.91 0.47
C MET A 264 0.42 -21.16 -0.59
N GLY A 265 0.78 -21.17 -1.88
CA GLY A 265 -0.14 -21.43 -2.99
C GLY A 265 -1.11 -20.31 -3.28
N ILE A 266 -0.74 -19.05 -2.98
CA ILE A 266 -1.57 -17.85 -3.21
C ILE A 266 -0.75 -16.81 -3.96
N ARG A 267 -1.15 -16.48 -5.19
CA ARG A 267 -0.53 -15.40 -5.96
C ARG A 267 -1.00 -14.04 -5.44
N SER A 268 -0.17 -13.34 -4.68
CA SER A 268 -0.44 -11.97 -4.25
C SER A 268 -0.19 -10.95 -5.37
N PRO A 269 -0.85 -9.76 -5.37
CA PRO A 269 -0.56 -8.73 -6.36
C PRO A 269 0.84 -8.15 -6.21
N ILE A 270 1.41 -7.66 -7.31
CA ILE A 270 2.69 -6.95 -7.28
C ILE A 270 2.48 -5.49 -6.88
N ASN A 271 3.46 -4.91 -6.16
CA ASN A 271 3.45 -3.50 -5.76
C ASN A 271 4.29 -2.61 -6.67
N PHE A 272 5.31 -3.16 -7.34
CA PHE A 272 6.25 -2.37 -8.13
C PHE A 272 6.49 -2.97 -9.50
N ASN A 273 6.47 -2.11 -10.53
CA ASN A 273 6.81 -2.47 -11.90
C ASN A 273 7.67 -1.37 -12.54
N LYS A 274 8.96 -1.34 -12.22
CA LYS A 274 9.95 -0.38 -12.76
C LYS A 274 9.43 1.07 -12.69
N PRO A 275 9.04 1.60 -11.50
CA PRO A 275 8.33 2.88 -11.38
C PRO A 275 9.14 4.08 -11.87
N PHE A 276 10.46 4.05 -11.76
CA PHE A 276 11.33 5.13 -12.19
C PHE A 276 11.51 5.23 -13.72
N LEU A 277 10.98 4.26 -14.48
CA LEU A 277 10.89 4.32 -15.93
C LEU A 277 9.56 4.90 -16.44
N SER A 278 8.79 5.55 -15.57
CA SER A 278 7.51 6.15 -15.92
C SER A 278 7.70 7.47 -16.67
N ARG A 279 6.96 7.66 -17.75
CA ARG A 279 7.04 8.84 -18.63
C ARG A 279 6.22 10.02 -18.12
N ASP A 280 5.31 9.76 -17.18
CA ASP A 280 4.46 10.75 -16.53
C ASP A 280 3.97 10.26 -15.16
N LEU A 281 3.38 11.16 -14.35
CA LEU A 281 2.91 10.86 -12.99
C LEU A 281 1.79 9.84 -12.95
N LYS A 282 0.95 9.76 -13.98
CA LYS A 282 -0.12 8.76 -14.03
C LYS A 282 0.45 7.36 -14.26
N GLU A 283 1.45 7.24 -15.15
CA GLU A 283 2.18 6.00 -15.37
C GLU A 283 2.96 5.61 -14.09
N PHE A 284 3.56 6.58 -13.37
CA PHE A 284 4.23 6.35 -12.10
C PHE A 284 3.29 5.68 -11.08
N TRP A 285 2.09 6.21 -10.85
CA TRP A 285 1.12 5.64 -9.92
C TRP A 285 0.54 4.29 -10.39
N ASN A 286 0.63 3.96 -11.66
CA ASN A 286 0.32 2.62 -12.18
C ASN A 286 1.47 1.61 -11.99
N ARG A 287 2.65 2.05 -11.54
CA ARG A 287 3.85 1.24 -11.37
C ARG A 287 4.43 1.28 -9.95
N TRP A 288 4.05 2.25 -9.15
CA TRP A 288 4.46 2.47 -7.76
C TRP A 288 3.32 2.09 -6.82
N HIS A 289 3.62 1.24 -5.79
CA HIS A 289 2.66 0.79 -4.79
C HIS A 289 1.30 0.44 -5.43
N MET A 290 1.34 -0.40 -6.46
CA MET A 290 0.23 -0.65 -7.39
C MET A 290 -1.03 -1.11 -6.67
N SER A 291 -0.90 -1.98 -5.67
CA SER A 291 -2.05 -2.50 -4.93
C SER A 291 -2.81 -1.39 -4.19
N LEU A 292 -2.10 -0.44 -3.57
CA LEU A 292 -2.69 0.74 -2.93
C LEU A 292 -3.24 1.72 -3.96
N SER A 293 -2.46 2.03 -5.01
CA SER A 293 -2.88 2.93 -6.08
C SER A 293 -4.18 2.48 -6.73
N PHE A 294 -4.31 1.18 -7.03
CA PHE A 294 -5.52 0.63 -7.62
C PHE A 294 -6.68 0.56 -6.62
N TRP A 295 -6.40 0.35 -5.33
CA TRP A 295 -7.42 0.43 -4.29
C TRP A 295 -8.02 1.84 -4.22
N PHE A 296 -7.18 2.89 -4.14
CA PHE A 296 -7.61 4.29 -4.13
C PHE A 296 -8.31 4.70 -5.43
N ARG A 297 -7.79 4.26 -6.59
CA ARG A 297 -8.41 4.54 -7.89
C ARG A 297 -9.84 3.98 -7.96
N ASP A 298 -10.02 2.71 -7.62
CA ASP A 298 -11.28 2.01 -7.85
C ASP A 298 -12.32 2.33 -6.75
N PHE A 299 -11.89 2.41 -5.50
CA PHE A 299 -12.79 2.57 -4.36
C PHE A 299 -13.00 4.01 -3.91
N VAL A 300 -12.10 4.92 -4.25
CA VAL A 300 -12.20 6.33 -3.86
C VAL A 300 -12.39 7.23 -5.08
N PHE A 301 -11.39 7.31 -5.97
CA PHE A 301 -11.39 8.23 -7.11
C PHE A 301 -12.59 8.01 -8.04
N MET A 302 -12.79 6.80 -8.54
CA MET A 302 -13.88 6.49 -9.48
C MET A 302 -15.26 6.74 -8.85
N ARG A 303 -15.43 6.48 -7.55
CA ARG A 303 -16.68 6.76 -6.83
C ARG A 303 -16.92 8.25 -6.66
N MET A 304 -15.89 9.03 -6.32
CA MET A 304 -16.00 10.49 -6.26
C MET A 304 -16.41 11.07 -7.61
N VAL A 305 -15.74 10.66 -8.69
CA VAL A 305 -16.08 11.09 -10.06
C VAL A 305 -17.52 10.74 -10.40
N MET A 306 -17.96 9.51 -10.10
CA MET A 306 -19.34 9.06 -10.37
C MET A 306 -20.37 9.89 -9.59
N VAL A 307 -20.14 10.11 -8.29
CA VAL A 307 -21.07 10.90 -7.43
C VAL A 307 -21.13 12.35 -7.89
N MET A 308 -19.99 12.99 -8.13
CA MET A 308 -19.93 14.40 -8.60
C MET A 308 -20.60 14.56 -9.97
N THR A 309 -20.42 13.59 -10.89
CA THR A 309 -21.05 13.60 -12.22
C THR A 309 -22.56 13.42 -12.12
N ARG A 310 -23.04 12.44 -11.31
CA ARG A 310 -24.48 12.21 -11.11
C ARG A 310 -25.19 13.40 -10.48
N LYS A 311 -24.53 14.06 -9.53
CA LYS A 311 -25.06 15.27 -8.87
C LYS A 311 -24.86 16.54 -9.68
N LYS A 312 -24.21 16.48 -10.85
CA LYS A 312 -23.87 17.64 -11.71
C LYS A 312 -23.20 18.77 -10.95
N LEU A 313 -22.29 18.44 -9.99
CA LEU A 313 -21.61 19.45 -9.15
C LEU A 313 -20.79 20.44 -9.96
N PHE A 314 -20.24 19.99 -11.09
CA PHE A 314 -19.47 20.83 -12.02
C PHE A 314 -20.02 20.68 -13.43
N LYS A 315 -20.14 21.81 -14.16
CA LYS A 315 -20.55 21.80 -15.58
C LYS A 315 -19.49 21.13 -16.48
N ASN A 316 -18.22 21.27 -16.12
CA ASN A 316 -17.11 20.72 -16.90
C ASN A 316 -16.63 19.40 -16.28
N ARG A 317 -16.70 18.32 -17.06
CA ARG A 317 -16.25 16.98 -16.66
C ARG A 317 -14.76 16.94 -16.29
N ASN A 318 -13.95 17.81 -16.92
CA ASN A 318 -12.52 17.89 -16.61
C ASN A 318 -12.29 18.45 -15.20
N VAL A 319 -13.09 19.42 -14.75
CA VAL A 319 -13.05 19.94 -13.38
C VAL A 319 -13.41 18.86 -12.38
N THR A 320 -14.43 18.03 -12.68
CA THR A 320 -14.79 16.88 -11.84
C THR A 320 -13.60 15.95 -11.63
N SER A 321 -12.90 15.58 -12.70
CA SER A 321 -11.72 14.70 -12.61
C SER A 321 -10.57 15.37 -11.84
N SER A 322 -10.33 16.67 -12.08
CA SER A 322 -9.27 17.42 -11.40
C SER A 322 -9.49 17.50 -9.89
N VAL A 323 -10.71 17.83 -9.47
CA VAL A 323 -11.08 17.86 -8.04
C VAL A 323 -10.93 16.46 -7.42
N ALA A 324 -11.38 15.42 -8.13
CA ALA A 324 -11.25 14.05 -7.67
C ALA A 324 -9.77 13.61 -7.52
N TYR A 325 -8.86 14.01 -8.42
CA TYR A 325 -7.43 13.75 -8.27
C TYR A 325 -6.86 14.40 -7.01
N VAL A 326 -7.13 15.70 -6.80
CA VAL A 326 -6.62 16.40 -5.62
C VAL A 326 -7.14 15.77 -4.33
N LEU A 327 -8.45 15.52 -4.23
CA LEU A 327 -9.05 14.91 -3.05
C LEU A 327 -8.53 13.50 -2.80
N ASN A 328 -8.37 12.69 -3.85
CA ASN A 328 -7.86 11.33 -3.73
C ASN A 328 -6.42 11.31 -3.19
N MET A 329 -5.55 12.17 -3.72
CA MET A 329 -4.16 12.25 -3.28
C MET A 329 -4.02 12.90 -1.90
N LEU A 330 -4.88 13.86 -1.55
CA LEU A 330 -4.96 14.39 -0.19
C LEU A 330 -5.35 13.30 0.82
N LEU A 331 -6.36 12.48 0.53
CA LEU A 331 -6.74 11.36 1.39
C LEU A 331 -5.60 10.37 1.55
N MET A 332 -4.82 10.13 0.49
CA MET A 332 -3.62 9.29 0.57
C MET A 332 -2.54 9.92 1.45
N GLY A 333 -2.34 11.23 1.37
CA GLY A 333 -1.44 11.98 2.26
C GLY A 333 -1.88 11.87 3.73
N PHE A 334 -3.15 12.11 4.04
CA PHE A 334 -3.72 11.94 5.39
C PHE A 334 -3.61 10.51 5.92
N TRP A 335 -3.69 9.52 5.04
CA TRP A 335 -3.49 8.13 5.43
C TRP A 335 -2.06 7.88 5.94
N HIS A 336 -1.05 8.51 5.36
CA HIS A 336 0.32 8.44 5.88
C HIS A 336 0.43 9.09 7.26
N GLY A 337 -0.17 10.27 7.45
CA GLY A 337 -0.19 10.97 8.74
C GLY A 337 -0.74 12.39 8.64
N ILE A 338 -0.96 13.02 9.83
CA ILE A 338 -1.52 14.36 9.95
C ILE A 338 -0.39 15.39 10.17
N THR A 339 0.68 15.29 9.42
CA THR A 339 1.77 16.27 9.42
C THR A 339 1.74 17.07 8.13
N TRP A 340 2.25 18.29 8.17
CA TRP A 340 2.24 19.17 7.00
C TRP A 340 2.91 18.54 5.78
N PHE A 341 3.99 17.79 5.96
CA PHE A 341 4.75 17.20 4.86
C PHE A 341 4.00 16.05 4.19
N TYR A 342 3.17 15.27 4.88
CA TYR A 342 2.30 14.27 4.25
C TYR A 342 1.14 14.91 3.49
N ILE A 343 0.59 16.01 4.03
CA ILE A 343 -0.45 16.80 3.37
C ILE A 343 0.14 17.47 2.11
N ALA A 344 1.33 18.07 2.23
CA ALA A 344 2.06 18.67 1.11
C ALA A 344 2.39 17.64 0.02
N TYR A 345 2.81 16.43 0.41
CA TYR A 345 3.04 15.31 -0.51
C TYR A 345 1.76 14.94 -1.28
N GLY A 346 0.63 14.81 -0.58
CA GLY A 346 -0.66 14.53 -1.21
C GLY A 346 -1.08 15.63 -2.18
N LEU A 347 -0.98 16.90 -1.78
CA LEU A 347 -1.27 18.06 -2.65
C LEU A 347 -0.34 18.11 -3.87
N PHE A 348 0.95 17.89 -3.69
CA PHE A 348 1.95 17.90 -4.77
C PHE A 348 1.59 16.87 -5.85
N HIS A 349 1.29 15.65 -5.47
CA HIS A 349 0.86 14.61 -6.41
C HIS A 349 -0.53 14.87 -7.00
N GLY A 350 -1.47 15.40 -6.21
CA GLY A 350 -2.81 15.76 -6.69
C GLY A 350 -2.76 16.82 -7.78
N ILE A 351 -2.03 17.93 -7.54
CA ILE A 351 -1.80 19.00 -8.51
C ILE A 351 -1.02 18.46 -9.72
N GLY A 352 0.04 17.70 -9.50
CA GLY A 352 0.82 17.09 -10.57
C GLY A 352 -0.01 16.21 -11.49
N LEU A 353 -0.93 15.40 -10.95
CA LEU A 353 -1.85 14.58 -11.75
C LEU A 353 -2.84 15.45 -12.56
N VAL A 354 -3.33 16.56 -11.99
CA VAL A 354 -4.18 17.52 -12.71
C VAL A 354 -3.43 18.14 -13.87
N MET A 355 -2.19 18.59 -13.64
CA MET A 355 -1.33 19.15 -14.69
C MET A 355 -1.04 18.13 -15.79
N ASN A 356 -0.70 16.91 -15.39
CA ASN A 356 -0.46 15.80 -16.33
C ASN A 356 -1.69 15.51 -17.19
N ASP A 357 -2.87 15.40 -16.58
CA ASP A 357 -4.11 15.12 -17.30
C ASP A 357 -4.51 16.29 -18.23
N ALA A 358 -4.31 17.54 -17.80
CA ALA A 358 -4.51 18.73 -18.64
C ALA A 358 -3.57 18.75 -19.86
N TRP A 359 -2.29 18.39 -19.65
CA TRP A 359 -1.30 18.29 -20.73
C TRP A 359 -1.67 17.22 -21.74
N VAL A 360 -2.03 16.01 -21.28
CA VAL A 360 -2.44 14.91 -22.17
C VAL A 360 -3.66 15.32 -23.01
N ARG A 361 -4.65 15.99 -22.40
CA ARG A 361 -5.82 16.49 -23.15
C ARG A 361 -5.43 17.56 -24.17
N LYS A 362 -4.60 18.54 -23.78
CA LYS A 362 -4.12 19.60 -24.68
C LYS A 362 -3.37 19.02 -25.86
N LYS A 363 -2.45 18.07 -25.62
CA LYS A 363 -1.70 17.38 -26.68
C LYS A 363 -2.66 16.65 -27.65
N LYS A 364 -3.69 15.96 -27.12
CA LYS A 364 -4.70 15.29 -27.95
C LYS A 364 -5.48 16.26 -28.82
N THR A 365 -5.87 17.41 -28.29
CA THR A 365 -6.57 18.47 -29.05
C THR A 365 -5.67 19.05 -30.14
N LEU A 366 -4.45 19.44 -29.80
CA LEU A 366 -3.47 19.94 -30.76
C LEU A 366 -3.15 18.93 -31.86
N ASN A 367 -3.04 17.65 -31.56
CA ASN A 367 -2.84 16.60 -32.56
C ASN A 367 -4.04 16.47 -33.50
N LYS A 368 -5.28 16.65 -33.03
CA LYS A 368 -6.47 16.69 -33.86
C LYS A 368 -6.46 17.91 -34.82
N GLU A 369 -6.07 19.08 -34.32
CA GLU A 369 -5.95 20.30 -35.13
C GLU A 369 -4.85 20.18 -36.18
N ARG A 370 -3.69 19.63 -35.82
CA ARG A 370 -2.59 19.33 -36.75
C ARG A 370 -3.04 18.40 -37.87
N LYS A 371 -3.77 17.32 -37.50
CA LYS A 371 -4.32 16.39 -38.50
C LYS A 371 -5.29 17.07 -39.44
N LYS A 372 -6.17 17.97 -38.95
CA LYS A 372 -7.08 18.74 -39.82
C LYS A 372 -6.32 19.70 -40.75
N ALA A 373 -5.16 20.22 -40.31
CA ALA A 373 -4.29 21.08 -41.10
C ALA A 373 -3.31 20.30 -42.03
N GLY A 374 -3.48 18.99 -42.20
CA GLY A 374 -2.58 18.15 -42.97
C GLY A 374 -1.17 17.97 -42.35
N ARG A 375 -0.97 18.32 -41.11
CA ARG A 375 0.33 18.21 -40.43
C ARG A 375 0.42 16.92 -39.61
N PRO A 376 1.60 16.29 -39.53
CA PRO A 376 1.79 15.09 -38.70
C PRO A 376 1.56 15.42 -37.22
N PRO A 377 1.14 14.46 -36.38
CA PRO A 377 1.04 14.63 -34.95
C PRO A 377 2.38 14.98 -34.32
N PHE A 378 2.38 15.46 -33.07
CA PHE A 378 3.65 15.69 -32.34
C PHE A 378 4.46 14.39 -32.31
N PRO A 379 5.76 14.46 -32.57
CA PRO A 379 6.60 13.27 -32.55
C PRO A 379 6.59 12.62 -31.16
N GLU A 380 6.53 11.30 -31.14
CA GLU A 380 6.70 10.45 -29.94
C GLU A 380 7.94 9.57 -30.14
N ASN A 381 9.09 10.22 -30.33
CA ASN A 381 10.36 9.52 -30.46
C ASN A 381 10.95 9.12 -29.10
N ARG A 382 12.00 8.30 -29.13
CA ARG A 382 12.68 7.81 -27.92
C ARG A 382 13.21 8.94 -27.02
N TRP A 383 13.65 10.04 -27.60
CA TRP A 383 14.19 11.18 -26.85
C TRP A 383 13.11 11.90 -26.04
N ILE A 384 11.93 12.09 -26.59
CA ILE A 384 10.80 12.69 -25.87
C ILE A 384 10.32 11.76 -24.74
N GLN A 385 10.30 10.44 -24.99
CA GLN A 385 9.98 9.47 -23.94
C GLN A 385 11.04 9.50 -22.82
N LEU A 386 12.33 9.54 -23.16
CA LEU A 386 13.42 9.65 -22.20
C LEU A 386 13.31 10.95 -21.39
N LEU A 387 13.06 12.08 -22.03
CA LEU A 387 12.85 13.36 -21.36
C LEU A 387 11.68 13.28 -20.37
N GLY A 388 10.56 12.65 -20.77
CA GLY A 388 9.42 12.41 -19.88
C GLY A 388 9.81 11.58 -18.67
N MET A 389 10.60 10.51 -18.85
CA MET A 389 11.10 9.67 -17.75
C MET A 389 11.99 10.47 -16.80
N VAL A 390 12.95 11.25 -17.34
CA VAL A 390 13.86 12.08 -16.55
C VAL A 390 13.10 13.11 -15.73
N ILE A 391 12.15 13.84 -16.35
CA ILE A 391 11.33 14.83 -15.64
C ILE A 391 10.50 14.14 -14.54
N THR A 392 9.81 13.05 -14.86
CA THR A 392 8.97 12.33 -13.91
C THR A 392 9.78 11.78 -12.75
N PHE A 393 10.94 11.22 -13.02
CA PHE A 393 11.87 10.74 -11.99
C PHE A 393 12.24 11.84 -10.99
N HIS A 394 12.66 13.02 -11.47
CA HIS A 394 13.04 14.12 -10.59
C HIS A 394 11.84 14.69 -9.80
N VAL A 395 10.68 14.82 -10.44
CA VAL A 395 9.44 15.23 -9.77
C VAL A 395 9.10 14.26 -8.63
N VAL A 396 9.25 12.96 -8.86
CA VAL A 396 9.03 11.93 -7.84
C VAL A 396 10.07 12.01 -6.72
N MET A 397 11.35 12.22 -7.03
CA MET A 397 12.41 12.36 -6.01
C MET A 397 12.17 13.60 -5.13
N VAL A 398 11.75 14.73 -5.70
CA VAL A 398 11.32 15.91 -4.93
C VAL A 398 10.14 15.57 -4.01
N SER A 399 9.16 14.82 -4.50
CA SER A 399 8.02 14.39 -3.67
C SER A 399 8.45 13.50 -2.51
N PHE A 400 9.42 12.61 -2.70
CA PHE A 400 9.96 11.77 -1.63
C PHE A 400 10.77 12.57 -0.61
N LEU A 401 11.49 13.63 -1.02
CA LEU A 401 12.11 14.56 -0.09
C LEU A 401 11.06 15.23 0.81
N ILE A 402 9.94 15.69 0.25
CA ILE A 402 8.82 16.23 1.04
C ILE A 402 8.30 15.15 1.99
N PHE A 403 8.04 13.94 1.49
CA PHE A 403 7.52 12.81 2.26
C PHE A 403 8.43 12.40 3.42
N SER A 404 9.77 12.52 3.27
CA SER A 404 10.75 12.12 4.28
C SER A 404 10.60 12.84 5.62
N GLY A 405 9.94 14.01 5.63
CA GLY A 405 9.87 14.90 6.78
C GLY A 405 11.18 15.62 7.09
N PHE A 406 12.28 15.37 6.36
CA PHE A 406 13.57 16.01 6.61
C PHE A 406 13.51 17.55 6.50
N LEU A 407 12.68 18.06 5.59
CA LEU A 407 12.47 19.49 5.45
C LEU A 407 11.86 20.13 6.71
N ASN A 408 11.09 19.36 7.49
CA ASN A 408 10.60 19.81 8.80
C ASN A 408 11.74 20.02 9.79
N ASP A 409 12.70 19.11 9.80
CA ASP A 409 13.86 19.20 10.69
C ASP A 409 14.79 20.36 10.27
N LEU A 410 14.96 20.57 8.96
CA LEU A 410 15.79 21.64 8.41
C LEU A 410 15.19 23.05 8.63
N TRP A 411 13.87 23.19 8.49
CA TRP A 411 13.22 24.52 8.47
C TRP A 411 12.64 24.94 9.83
N PHE A 412 12.19 23.99 10.65
CA PHE A 412 11.40 24.28 11.85
C PHE A 412 11.98 23.74 13.16
N LYS A 413 12.92 22.80 13.12
CA LYS A 413 13.65 22.37 14.32
C LYS A 413 15.01 23.08 14.33
N LYS A 414 15.07 24.16 15.12
CA LYS A 414 16.33 24.83 15.47
C LYS A 414 16.86 24.28 16.77
#